data_4ef7163b38126509534d6453d0f889f3
#
_entry.id   4ef7163b38126509534d6453d0f889f3
#
_cell.length_a   1.000
_cell.length_b   1.000
_cell.length_c   1.000
_cell.angle_alpha   90.00
_cell.angle_beta   90.00
_cell.angle_gamma   90.00
#
_symmetry.space_group_name_H-M   'P 1'
#
loop_
_entity.id
_entity.type
_entity.pdbx_description
1 polymer ?
#
loop_
_entity_poly.entity_id
_entity_poly.type
_entity_poly.pdbx_seq_one_letter_code
_entity_poly.pdbx_strand_id
1 'polypeptide(L)'
;IDITRLTLEAVKPFELGAKFGARCKNLWTLGLMFWLFGRERDTTTAWLKKKFGSKPNLAEANIAAMHAGHIYGETAELPNGIGIYQVPKASLEPGTYRNINGNEATAWGLVTGCKLAGIPLFYGSYPITPASSLLHNLAKLKHFGVTTFQAEDEIAAVCAAVGASFGGALGITGTSGPGVALKAEAIGLAISTELPLVVCDVQRGGPSTGLPTKTEQSDLFQAVWGRNGDAPLIVLAAATPGDCYYVAMEAVRLATKYMTPVVLLTDGYLANGAEPWKIPDVSSFKPFPVKFHTE
;
A
#
# COMPACT_ATOMS: atom_id res chain seq x y z
N ILE A 1 -25.43 -18.86 5.58
CA ILE A 1 -24.68 -19.48 6.69
C ILE A 1 -24.60 -18.47 7.83
N ASP A 2 -25.03 -18.88 9.03
CA ASP A 2 -24.87 -18.05 10.25
C ASP A 2 -23.48 -18.25 10.83
N ILE A 3 -22.49 -17.60 10.23
CA ILE A 3 -21.08 -17.70 10.57
C ILE A 3 -20.83 -17.26 12.02
N THR A 4 -21.56 -16.25 12.51
CA THR A 4 -21.34 -15.73 13.88
C THR A 4 -21.75 -16.77 14.91
N ARG A 5 -22.92 -17.39 14.78
CA ARG A 5 -23.40 -18.45 15.68
C ARG A 5 -22.44 -19.64 15.67
N LEU A 6 -22.11 -20.15 14.49
CA LEU A 6 -21.22 -21.30 14.34
C LEU A 6 -19.81 -21.02 14.90
N THR A 7 -19.32 -19.79 14.76
CA THR A 7 -18.05 -19.40 15.35
C THR A 7 -18.11 -19.41 16.87
N LEU A 8 -19.16 -18.81 17.45
CA LEU A 8 -19.34 -18.74 18.91
C LEU A 8 -19.46 -20.16 19.52
N GLU A 9 -20.15 -21.06 18.85
CA GLU A 9 -20.22 -22.47 19.25
C GLU A 9 -18.84 -23.14 19.26
N ALA A 10 -18.06 -22.93 18.19
CA ALA A 10 -16.72 -23.52 18.03
C ALA A 10 -15.71 -23.01 19.08
N VAL A 11 -15.83 -21.75 19.49
CA VAL A 11 -14.88 -21.14 20.44
C VAL A 11 -15.38 -21.12 21.89
N LYS A 12 -16.57 -21.67 22.15
CA LYS A 12 -17.17 -21.73 23.50
C LYS A 12 -16.23 -22.31 24.57
N PRO A 13 -15.48 -23.41 24.31
CA PRO A 13 -14.57 -24.00 25.29
C PRO A 13 -13.45 -23.09 25.75
N PHE A 14 -13.15 -22.01 25.04
CA PHE A 14 -12.04 -21.09 25.34
C PHE A 14 -12.45 -19.89 26.20
N GLU A 15 -13.73 -19.76 26.56
CA GLU A 15 -14.27 -18.74 27.46
C GLU A 15 -13.85 -17.30 27.19
N LEU A 16 -13.71 -16.93 25.90
CA LEU A 16 -13.23 -15.61 25.46
C LEU A 16 -14.25 -14.47 25.68
N GLY A 17 -15.49 -14.80 26.07
CA GLY A 17 -16.61 -13.86 26.06
C GLY A 17 -17.11 -13.53 24.64
N ALA A 18 -18.35 -13.06 24.52
CA ALA A 18 -19.04 -12.89 23.23
C ALA A 18 -18.28 -11.96 22.27
N LYS A 19 -17.72 -10.85 22.75
CA LYS A 19 -17.01 -9.85 21.93
C LYS A 19 -15.74 -10.40 21.28
N PHE A 20 -14.92 -11.15 22.04
CA PHE A 20 -13.69 -11.73 21.51
C PHE A 20 -13.96 -13.00 20.73
N GLY A 21 -14.92 -13.82 21.15
CA GLY A 21 -15.35 -15.00 20.39
C GLY A 21 -15.85 -14.63 19.01
N ALA A 22 -16.69 -13.59 18.87
CA ALA A 22 -17.19 -13.13 17.59
C ALA A 22 -16.08 -12.62 16.63
N ARG A 23 -14.92 -12.18 17.13
CA ARG A 23 -13.79 -11.78 16.29
C ARG A 23 -13.10 -12.96 15.59
N CYS A 24 -13.28 -14.18 16.08
CA CYS A 24 -12.73 -15.38 15.46
C CYS A 24 -13.46 -15.79 14.17
N LYS A 25 -14.58 -15.12 13.80
CA LYS A 25 -15.38 -15.45 12.61
C LYS A 25 -14.59 -15.37 11.30
N ASN A 26 -13.59 -14.48 11.22
CA ASN A 26 -12.74 -14.39 10.03
C ASN A 26 -11.94 -15.68 9.81
N LEU A 27 -11.46 -16.30 10.90
CA LEU A 27 -10.76 -17.58 10.83
C LEU A 27 -11.71 -18.75 10.53
N TRP A 28 -12.93 -18.71 11.06
CA TRP A 28 -13.96 -19.68 10.70
C TRP A 28 -14.23 -19.63 9.19
N THR A 29 -14.43 -18.42 8.63
CA THR A 29 -14.63 -18.22 7.19
C THR A 29 -13.42 -18.67 6.39
N LEU A 30 -12.20 -18.36 6.85
CA LEU A 30 -10.96 -18.80 6.22
C LEU A 30 -10.87 -20.35 6.17
N GLY A 31 -11.29 -21.02 7.24
CA GLY A 31 -11.35 -22.48 7.28
C GLY A 31 -12.28 -23.07 6.21
N LEU A 32 -13.46 -22.48 6.04
CA LEU A 32 -14.38 -22.87 4.97
C LEU A 32 -13.76 -22.62 3.58
N MET A 33 -13.06 -21.48 3.39
CA MET A 33 -12.35 -21.21 2.14
C MET A 33 -11.21 -22.21 1.90
N PHE A 34 -10.48 -22.62 2.92
CA PHE A 34 -9.44 -23.63 2.78
C PHE A 34 -10.00 -24.98 2.30
N TRP A 35 -11.16 -25.39 2.83
CA TRP A 35 -11.87 -26.54 2.30
C TRP A 35 -12.29 -26.34 0.84
N LEU A 36 -12.95 -25.22 0.55
CA LEU A 36 -13.49 -24.92 -0.78
C LEU A 36 -12.40 -24.91 -1.87
N PHE A 37 -11.18 -24.48 -1.54
CA PHE A 37 -10.07 -24.37 -2.47
C PHE A 37 -8.96 -25.41 -2.25
N GLY A 38 -9.22 -26.47 -1.47
CA GLY A 38 -8.27 -27.55 -1.21
C GLY A 38 -6.93 -27.06 -0.66
N ARG A 39 -6.94 -26.10 0.29
CA ARG A 39 -5.72 -25.47 0.85
C ARG A 39 -5.33 -26.06 2.19
N GLU A 40 -4.02 -26.26 2.36
CA GLU A 40 -3.42 -26.69 3.62
C GLU A 40 -3.54 -25.60 4.71
N ARG A 41 -3.75 -26.05 5.97
CA ARG A 41 -3.97 -25.16 7.12
C ARG A 41 -2.72 -24.94 7.97
N ASP A 42 -1.68 -25.73 7.79
CA ASP A 42 -0.52 -25.80 8.69
C ASP A 42 0.23 -24.49 8.79
N THR A 43 0.46 -23.82 7.66
CA THR A 43 1.14 -22.51 7.61
C THR A 43 0.38 -21.46 8.42
N THR A 44 -0.96 -21.43 8.28
CA THR A 44 -1.82 -20.48 9.03
C THR A 44 -1.86 -20.83 10.52
N THR A 45 -1.91 -22.11 10.85
CA THR A 45 -1.85 -22.58 12.24
C THR A 45 -0.53 -22.18 12.91
N ALA A 46 0.61 -22.39 12.25
CA ALA A 46 1.91 -21.95 12.76
C ALA A 46 1.98 -20.42 12.93
N TRP A 47 1.47 -19.67 11.96
CA TRP A 47 1.41 -18.21 12.04
C TRP A 47 0.52 -17.73 13.20
N LEU A 48 -0.64 -18.33 13.44
CA LEU A 48 -1.52 -18.00 14.57
C LEU A 48 -0.82 -18.22 15.91
N LYS A 49 -0.12 -19.36 16.07
CA LYS A 49 0.66 -19.64 17.29
C LYS A 49 1.76 -18.60 17.50
N LYS A 50 2.47 -18.21 16.46
CA LYS A 50 3.50 -17.16 16.54
C LYS A 50 2.90 -15.80 16.86
N LYS A 51 1.81 -15.40 16.16
CA LYS A 51 1.17 -14.08 16.31
C LYS A 51 0.58 -13.86 17.71
N PHE A 52 -0.02 -14.88 18.28
CA PHE A 52 -0.68 -14.83 19.59
C PHE A 52 0.13 -15.52 20.68
N GLY A 53 1.45 -15.66 20.53
CA GLY A 53 2.31 -16.39 21.48
C GLY A 53 2.17 -15.94 22.94
N SER A 54 1.91 -14.64 23.19
CA SER A 54 1.62 -14.10 24.52
C SER A 54 0.18 -14.38 25.03
N LYS A 55 -0.70 -14.92 24.17
CA LYS A 55 -2.11 -15.21 24.47
C LYS A 55 -2.50 -16.56 23.87
N PRO A 56 -1.96 -17.68 24.39
CA PRO A 56 -2.14 -19.00 23.77
C PRO A 56 -3.61 -19.41 23.65
N ASN A 57 -4.45 -19.09 24.63
CA ASN A 57 -5.88 -19.36 24.59
C ASN A 57 -6.59 -18.69 23.39
N LEU A 58 -6.16 -17.47 23.02
CA LEU A 58 -6.67 -16.79 21.83
C LEU A 58 -6.16 -17.41 20.54
N ALA A 59 -4.91 -17.92 20.52
CA ALA A 59 -4.39 -18.67 19.37
C ALA A 59 -5.20 -19.94 19.13
N GLU A 60 -5.40 -20.75 20.17
CA GLU A 60 -6.14 -22.02 20.04
C GLU A 60 -7.61 -21.77 19.69
N ALA A 61 -8.27 -20.75 20.21
CA ALA A 61 -9.63 -20.40 19.81
C ALA A 61 -9.73 -20.04 18.33
N ASN A 62 -8.77 -19.27 17.79
CA ASN A 62 -8.74 -18.96 16.36
C ASN A 62 -8.48 -20.19 15.49
N ILE A 63 -7.61 -21.11 15.95
CA ILE A 63 -7.34 -22.37 15.28
C ILE A 63 -8.61 -23.25 15.29
N ALA A 64 -9.28 -23.35 16.44
CA ALA A 64 -10.53 -24.11 16.55
C ALA A 64 -11.63 -23.55 15.64
N ALA A 65 -11.77 -22.23 15.56
CA ALA A 65 -12.69 -21.58 14.63
C ALA A 65 -12.36 -21.96 13.18
N MET A 66 -11.08 -21.91 12.77
CA MET A 66 -10.64 -22.26 11.43
C MET A 66 -10.91 -23.76 11.12
N HIS A 67 -10.64 -24.65 12.05
CA HIS A 67 -10.98 -26.08 11.89
C HIS A 67 -12.49 -26.29 11.78
N ALA A 68 -13.30 -25.62 12.58
CA ALA A 68 -14.75 -25.74 12.53
C ALA A 68 -15.32 -25.27 11.18
N GLY A 69 -14.78 -24.18 10.60
CA GLY A 69 -15.18 -23.74 9.28
C GLY A 69 -14.83 -24.74 8.17
N HIS A 70 -13.67 -25.38 8.25
CA HIS A 70 -13.27 -26.43 7.32
C HIS A 70 -14.18 -27.66 7.42
N ILE A 71 -14.42 -28.16 8.63
CA ILE A 71 -15.32 -29.28 8.89
C ILE A 71 -16.74 -28.98 8.42
N TYR A 72 -17.19 -27.74 8.60
CA TYR A 72 -18.49 -27.33 8.07
C TYR A 72 -18.58 -27.51 6.55
N GLY A 73 -17.54 -27.15 5.81
CA GLY A 73 -17.48 -27.39 4.36
C GLY A 73 -17.54 -28.88 3.99
N GLU A 74 -16.87 -29.74 4.79
CA GLU A 74 -16.86 -31.19 4.57
C GLU A 74 -18.22 -31.86 4.88
N THR A 75 -18.95 -31.34 5.85
CA THR A 75 -20.13 -32.02 6.41
C THR A 75 -21.47 -31.39 6.06
N ALA A 76 -21.48 -30.11 5.68
CA ALA A 76 -22.71 -29.43 5.33
C ALA A 76 -23.13 -29.77 3.89
N GLU A 77 -24.43 -30.04 3.72
CA GLU A 77 -25.04 -30.14 2.39
C GLU A 77 -25.10 -28.73 1.78
N LEU A 78 -24.03 -28.33 1.10
CA LEU A 78 -23.98 -27.03 0.42
C LEU A 78 -24.86 -27.11 -0.85
N PRO A 79 -25.41 -25.96 -1.31
CA PRO A 79 -26.26 -25.93 -2.49
C PRO A 79 -25.62 -26.62 -3.70
N ASN A 80 -26.42 -27.28 -4.51
CA ASN A 80 -25.97 -27.97 -5.72
C ASN A 80 -25.05 -27.09 -6.57
N GLY A 81 -23.87 -27.61 -6.90
CA GLY A 81 -22.86 -26.91 -7.70
C GLY A 81 -21.73 -26.27 -6.90
N ILE A 82 -21.81 -26.23 -5.57
CA ILE A 82 -20.65 -25.83 -4.74
C ILE A 82 -19.84 -27.07 -4.43
N GLY A 83 -18.67 -27.18 -5.04
CA GLY A 83 -17.72 -28.28 -4.81
C GLY A 83 -16.32 -27.73 -4.49
N ILE A 84 -15.38 -28.63 -4.32
CA ILE A 84 -13.99 -28.26 -4.12
C ILE A 84 -13.42 -27.73 -5.43
N TYR A 85 -12.94 -26.49 -5.42
CA TYR A 85 -12.25 -25.86 -6.53
C TYR A 85 -10.75 -26.10 -6.43
N GLN A 86 -10.12 -26.31 -7.56
CA GLN A 86 -8.67 -26.37 -7.64
C GLN A 86 -8.15 -25.11 -8.34
N VAL A 87 -7.26 -24.41 -7.67
CA VAL A 87 -6.50 -23.31 -8.27
C VAL A 87 -5.14 -23.86 -8.65
N PRO A 88 -4.85 -24.04 -9.96
CA PRO A 88 -3.56 -24.58 -10.39
C PRO A 88 -2.43 -23.62 -10.00
N LYS A 89 -1.21 -24.15 -9.92
CA LYS A 89 -0.02 -23.30 -9.73
C LYS A 89 0.11 -22.35 -10.91
N ALA A 90 0.35 -21.08 -10.63
CA ALA A 90 0.64 -20.10 -11.67
C ALA A 90 1.96 -20.47 -12.38
N SER A 91 1.99 -20.31 -13.71
CA SER A 91 3.22 -20.43 -14.49
C SER A 91 4.00 -19.12 -14.34
N LEU A 92 4.87 -19.07 -13.35
CA LEU A 92 5.74 -17.91 -13.11
C LEU A 92 7.14 -18.21 -13.64
N GLU A 93 7.84 -17.16 -14.11
CA GLU A 93 9.27 -17.27 -14.44
C GLU A 93 10.08 -17.70 -13.22
N PRO A 94 11.18 -18.45 -13.40
CA PRO A 94 12.07 -18.77 -12.28
C PRO A 94 12.60 -17.51 -11.58
N GLY A 95 12.62 -17.56 -10.24
CA GLY A 95 13.11 -16.43 -9.42
C GLY A 95 12.62 -16.48 -7.99
N THR A 96 13.04 -15.49 -7.22
CA THR A 96 12.56 -15.26 -5.85
C THR A 96 11.39 -14.29 -5.89
N TYR A 97 10.29 -14.69 -5.26
CA TYR A 97 9.05 -13.92 -5.21
C TYR A 97 8.65 -13.60 -3.79
N ARG A 98 7.99 -12.48 -3.64
CA ARG A 98 7.22 -12.15 -2.43
C ARG A 98 5.86 -11.58 -2.82
N ASN A 99 4.86 -11.73 -1.95
CA ASN A 99 3.65 -10.93 -2.09
C ASN A 99 3.94 -9.49 -1.69
N ILE A 100 3.56 -8.54 -2.55
CA ILE A 100 3.73 -7.11 -2.31
C ILE A 100 2.43 -6.38 -2.61
N ASN A 101 2.06 -5.41 -1.79
CA ASN A 101 0.98 -4.47 -2.12
C ASN A 101 1.56 -3.17 -2.71
N GLY A 102 0.70 -2.40 -3.40
CA GLY A 102 1.16 -1.21 -4.11
C GLY A 102 1.78 -0.15 -3.21
N ASN A 103 1.25 0.09 -2.02
CA ASN A 103 1.87 1.06 -1.09
C ASN A 103 3.25 0.62 -0.60
N GLU A 104 3.45 -0.68 -0.37
CA GLU A 104 4.77 -1.22 -0.02
C GLU A 104 5.73 -1.13 -1.20
N ALA A 105 5.27 -1.48 -2.41
CA ALA A 105 6.04 -1.39 -3.64
C ALA A 105 6.45 0.06 -3.94
N THR A 106 5.52 1.02 -3.82
CA THR A 106 5.80 2.45 -3.94
C THR A 106 6.88 2.89 -2.95
N ALA A 107 6.77 2.52 -1.67
CA ALA A 107 7.79 2.87 -0.67
C ALA A 107 9.18 2.35 -1.05
N TRP A 108 9.29 1.10 -1.49
CA TRP A 108 10.54 0.51 -1.93
C TRP A 108 11.09 1.18 -3.19
N GLY A 109 10.22 1.50 -4.16
CA GLY A 109 10.58 2.20 -5.40
C GLY A 109 11.14 3.59 -5.16
N LEU A 110 10.49 4.37 -4.28
CA LEU A 110 10.95 5.71 -3.88
C LEU A 110 12.33 5.65 -3.21
N VAL A 111 12.54 4.70 -2.30
CA VAL A 111 13.84 4.51 -1.62
C VAL A 111 14.91 4.11 -2.63
N THR A 112 14.62 3.16 -3.52
CA THR A 112 15.56 2.74 -4.56
C THR A 112 15.91 3.90 -5.48
N GLY A 113 14.91 4.66 -5.94
CA GLY A 113 15.11 5.84 -6.79
C GLY A 113 16.01 6.88 -6.14
N CYS A 114 15.75 7.24 -4.87
CA CYS A 114 16.58 8.20 -4.13
C CYS A 114 18.03 7.70 -3.92
N LYS A 115 18.22 6.39 -3.69
CA LYS A 115 19.56 5.79 -3.63
C LYS A 115 20.31 5.89 -4.97
N LEU A 116 19.61 5.62 -6.09
CA LEU A 116 20.20 5.75 -7.43
C LEU A 116 20.48 7.21 -7.81
N ALA A 117 19.67 8.15 -7.29
CA ALA A 117 19.86 9.59 -7.47
C ALA A 117 20.95 10.16 -6.54
N GLY A 118 21.34 9.45 -5.49
CA GLY A 118 22.32 9.89 -4.51
C GLY A 118 21.84 11.02 -3.60
N ILE A 119 20.52 11.14 -3.37
CA ILE A 119 19.92 12.20 -2.55
C ILE A 119 19.09 11.64 -1.39
N PRO A 120 19.00 12.38 -0.25
CA PRO A 120 18.13 11.99 0.85
C PRO A 120 16.65 12.00 0.46
N LEU A 121 15.86 11.09 1.05
CA LEU A 121 14.40 11.05 0.91
C LEU A 121 13.75 11.73 2.10
N PHE A 122 12.92 12.74 1.85
CA PHE A 122 12.02 13.33 2.84
C PHE A 122 10.57 13.07 2.44
N TYR A 123 9.81 12.45 3.31
CA TYR A 123 8.39 12.16 3.09
C TYR A 123 7.51 12.94 4.05
N GLY A 124 6.87 13.99 3.56
CA GLY A 124 5.88 14.78 4.28
C GLY A 124 4.47 14.28 4.01
N SER A 125 3.75 13.85 5.05
CA SER A 125 2.41 13.29 4.94
C SER A 125 1.54 13.66 6.14
N TYR A 126 0.28 13.31 6.06
CA TYR A 126 -0.74 13.50 7.08
C TYR A 126 -1.69 12.27 7.04
N PRO A 127 -2.54 12.04 8.06
CA PRO A 127 -3.45 10.90 8.06
C PRO A 127 -4.52 11.02 6.97
N ILE A 128 -4.45 10.15 5.95
CA ILE A 128 -5.40 10.09 4.85
C ILE A 128 -5.54 8.67 4.30
N THR A 129 -6.76 8.17 4.21
CA THR A 129 -7.04 6.87 3.60
C THR A 129 -7.20 7.04 2.07
N PRO A 130 -6.55 6.16 1.25
CA PRO A 130 -5.75 4.98 1.60
C PRO A 130 -4.22 5.22 1.65
N ALA A 131 -3.75 6.47 1.56
CA ALA A 131 -2.33 6.80 1.43
C ALA A 131 -1.51 6.64 2.73
N SER A 132 -2.14 6.58 3.92
CA SER A 132 -1.42 6.46 5.21
C SER A 132 -0.52 5.23 5.31
N SER A 133 -0.84 4.16 4.59
CA SER A 133 -0.01 2.95 4.58
C SER A 133 1.37 3.20 3.95
N LEU A 134 1.48 4.15 3.02
CA LEU A 134 2.77 4.55 2.44
C LEU A 134 3.68 5.17 3.51
N LEU A 135 3.14 6.08 4.35
CA LEU A 135 3.87 6.64 5.48
C LEU A 135 4.37 5.54 6.43
N HIS A 136 3.50 4.59 6.78
CA HIS A 136 3.86 3.49 7.68
C HIS A 136 4.95 2.57 7.08
N ASN A 137 4.95 2.35 5.78
CA ASN A 137 5.97 1.55 5.12
C ASN A 137 7.31 2.30 5.06
N LEU A 138 7.32 3.58 4.71
CA LEU A 138 8.52 4.42 4.69
C LEU A 138 9.13 4.60 6.08
N ALA A 139 8.31 4.74 7.13
CA ALA A 139 8.78 4.85 8.50
C ALA A 139 9.57 3.62 8.99
N LYS A 140 9.38 2.44 8.39
CA LYS A 140 10.17 1.23 8.67
C LYS A 140 11.54 1.24 7.98
N LEU A 141 11.74 2.12 6.99
CA LEU A 141 12.92 2.15 6.13
C LEU A 141 13.93 3.25 6.52
N LYS A 142 13.88 3.73 7.77
CA LYS A 142 14.78 4.78 8.29
C LYS A 142 16.27 4.47 8.11
N HIS A 143 16.63 3.18 8.20
CA HIS A 143 18.01 2.72 8.00
C HIS A 143 18.53 2.92 6.57
N PHE A 144 17.64 3.21 5.60
CA PHE A 144 18.01 3.62 4.25
C PHE A 144 18.13 5.15 4.07
N GLY A 145 18.09 5.93 5.15
CA GLY A 145 18.18 7.40 5.09
C GLY A 145 16.85 8.07 4.77
N VAL A 146 15.73 7.42 5.10
CA VAL A 146 14.39 7.97 4.94
C VAL A 146 14.03 8.84 6.14
N THR A 147 13.68 10.09 5.89
CA THR A 147 13.06 10.99 6.88
C THR A 147 11.57 11.03 6.64
N THR A 148 10.76 10.70 7.66
CA THR A 148 9.30 10.79 7.60
C THR A 148 8.81 11.87 8.55
N PHE A 149 7.91 12.72 8.06
CA PHE A 149 7.29 13.80 8.81
C PHE A 149 5.77 13.71 8.69
N GLN A 150 5.07 13.64 9.81
CA GLN A 150 3.62 13.70 9.85
C GLN A 150 3.19 15.13 10.21
N ALA A 151 2.57 15.80 9.26
CA ALA A 151 1.96 17.10 9.42
C ALA A 151 0.52 16.98 9.91
N GLU A 152 -0.09 18.10 10.23
CA GLU A 152 -1.49 18.17 10.61
C GLU A 152 -2.42 17.98 9.41
N ASP A 153 -2.09 18.61 8.28
CA ASP A 153 -2.92 18.66 7.08
C ASP A 153 -2.13 18.55 5.77
N GLU A 154 -2.85 18.61 4.67
CA GLU A 154 -2.36 18.52 3.30
C GLU A 154 -1.35 19.61 2.97
N ILE A 155 -1.63 20.84 3.36
CA ILE A 155 -0.86 22.03 3.01
C ILE A 155 0.46 22.00 3.76
N ALA A 156 0.43 21.78 5.07
CA ALA A 156 1.64 21.66 5.88
C ALA A 156 2.53 20.51 5.39
N ALA A 157 1.95 19.37 5.00
CA ALA A 157 2.70 18.22 4.50
C ALA A 157 3.44 18.52 3.19
N VAL A 158 2.78 19.14 2.21
CA VAL A 158 3.41 19.45 0.92
C VAL A 158 4.40 20.59 1.04
N CYS A 159 4.12 21.63 1.85
CA CYS A 159 5.05 22.73 2.08
C CYS A 159 6.35 22.26 2.76
N ALA A 160 6.25 21.32 3.72
CA ALA A 160 7.42 20.68 4.32
C ALA A 160 8.23 19.88 3.28
N ALA A 161 7.58 19.19 2.34
CA ALA A 161 8.23 18.48 1.25
C ALA A 161 8.93 19.45 0.28
N VAL A 162 8.30 20.56 -0.09
CA VAL A 162 8.90 21.63 -0.92
C VAL A 162 10.13 22.23 -0.23
N GLY A 163 10.01 22.53 1.07
CA GLY A 163 11.14 23.00 1.87
C GLY A 163 12.30 22.01 1.94
N ALA A 164 12.01 20.71 2.04
CA ALA A 164 13.02 19.66 2.01
C ALA A 164 13.74 19.59 0.64
N SER A 165 13.00 19.76 -0.46
CA SER A 165 13.59 19.85 -1.80
C SER A 165 14.49 21.06 -1.96
N PHE A 166 14.09 22.20 -1.45
CA PHE A 166 14.93 23.38 -1.41
C PHE A 166 16.20 23.18 -0.58
N GLY A 167 16.11 22.36 0.48
CA GLY A 167 17.23 21.98 1.35
C GLY A 167 18.14 20.86 0.79
N GLY A 168 17.92 20.39 -0.44
CA GLY A 168 18.78 19.39 -1.10
C GLY A 168 18.38 17.92 -0.87
N ALA A 169 17.22 17.66 -0.30
CA ALA A 169 16.61 16.32 -0.30
C ALA A 169 15.60 16.19 -1.47
N LEU A 170 15.08 15.00 -1.71
CA LEU A 170 13.87 14.87 -2.53
C LEU A 170 12.64 14.93 -1.61
N GLY A 171 11.86 15.98 -1.73
CA GLY A 171 10.56 16.10 -1.09
C GLY A 171 9.54 15.19 -1.77
N ILE A 172 8.87 14.39 -0.98
CA ILE A 172 7.79 13.48 -1.43
C ILE A 172 6.60 13.68 -0.51
N THR A 173 5.40 13.70 -1.06
CA THR A 173 4.17 13.77 -0.27
C THR A 173 3.15 12.74 -0.75
N GLY A 174 2.40 12.16 0.19
CA GLY A 174 1.31 11.24 -0.12
C GLY A 174 -0.05 11.89 0.16
N THR A 175 -1.02 11.59 -0.69
CA THR A 175 -2.37 12.13 -0.59
C THR A 175 -3.39 11.27 -1.33
N SER A 176 -4.60 11.79 -1.47
CA SER A 176 -5.71 11.29 -2.29
C SER A 176 -6.36 12.49 -2.98
N GLY A 177 -7.26 12.29 -3.93
CA GLY A 177 -7.84 13.34 -4.77
C GLY A 177 -8.21 14.66 -4.10
N PRO A 178 -8.96 14.68 -2.97
CA PRO A 178 -9.27 15.92 -2.28
C PRO A 178 -8.01 16.67 -1.79
N GLY A 179 -6.99 15.93 -1.39
CA GLY A 179 -5.74 16.53 -0.96
C GLY A 179 -4.86 17.03 -2.12
N VAL A 180 -4.98 16.46 -3.32
CA VAL A 180 -4.33 17.03 -4.53
C VAL A 180 -4.85 18.43 -4.80
N ALA A 181 -6.18 18.63 -4.66
CA ALA A 181 -6.79 19.96 -4.81
C ALA A 181 -6.22 20.97 -3.81
N LEU A 182 -6.07 20.60 -2.54
CA LEU A 182 -5.51 21.47 -1.50
C LEU A 182 -4.01 21.73 -1.65
N LYS A 183 -3.29 20.87 -2.36
CA LYS A 183 -1.85 20.98 -2.62
C LYS A 183 -1.52 21.77 -3.91
N ALA A 184 -2.52 22.13 -4.71
CA ALA A 184 -2.33 22.72 -6.04
C ALA A 184 -1.43 23.95 -6.02
N GLU A 185 -1.58 24.84 -5.03
CA GLU A 185 -0.75 26.04 -4.89
C GLU A 185 0.72 25.71 -4.63
N ALA A 186 1.01 24.82 -3.67
CA ALA A 186 2.38 24.43 -3.34
C ALA A 186 3.04 23.63 -4.49
N ILE A 187 2.27 22.86 -5.27
CA ILE A 187 2.75 22.22 -6.49
C ILE A 187 3.13 23.30 -7.53
N GLY A 188 2.30 24.33 -7.70
CA GLY A 188 2.59 25.48 -8.55
C GLY A 188 3.85 26.22 -8.11
N LEU A 189 4.05 26.43 -6.81
CA LEU A 189 5.28 27.01 -6.26
C LEU A 189 6.51 26.16 -6.61
N ALA A 190 6.43 24.84 -6.45
CA ALA A 190 7.54 23.95 -6.78
C ALA A 190 7.89 24.00 -8.28
N ILE A 191 6.90 24.18 -9.18
CA ILE A 191 7.13 24.39 -10.60
C ILE A 191 7.85 25.72 -10.84
N SER A 192 7.35 26.81 -10.26
CA SER A 192 7.90 28.16 -10.43
C SER A 192 9.32 28.31 -9.90
N THR A 193 9.68 27.50 -8.91
CA THR A 193 11.02 27.50 -8.28
C THR A 193 11.93 26.38 -8.76
N GLU A 194 11.49 25.62 -9.77
CA GLU A 194 12.23 24.49 -10.37
C GLU A 194 12.71 23.48 -9.32
N LEU A 195 11.84 23.12 -8.37
CA LEU A 195 12.14 22.17 -7.32
C LEU A 195 11.61 20.77 -7.66
N PRO A 196 12.39 19.71 -7.45
CA PRO A 196 11.92 18.36 -7.61
C PRO A 196 10.93 18.00 -6.48
N LEU A 197 9.79 17.45 -6.83
CA LEU A 197 8.77 17.00 -5.88
C LEU A 197 8.09 15.75 -6.42
N VAL A 198 7.79 14.77 -5.57
CA VAL A 198 6.93 13.64 -5.96
C VAL A 198 5.66 13.70 -5.14
N VAL A 199 4.51 13.71 -5.82
CA VAL A 199 3.18 13.66 -5.21
C VAL A 199 2.57 12.31 -5.50
N CYS A 200 2.50 11.45 -4.50
CA CYS A 200 1.84 10.15 -4.59
C CYS A 200 0.34 10.32 -4.32
N ASP A 201 -0.45 10.29 -5.38
CA ASP A 201 -1.91 10.35 -5.30
C ASP A 201 -2.50 8.96 -5.33
N VAL A 202 -2.94 8.50 -4.16
CA VAL A 202 -3.66 7.23 -4.01
C VAL A 202 -5.15 7.52 -4.11
N GLN A 203 -5.68 7.45 -5.33
CA GLN A 203 -7.04 7.87 -5.68
C GLN A 203 -8.11 7.10 -4.92
N ARG A 204 -9.22 7.77 -4.64
CA ARG A 204 -10.41 7.21 -3.99
C ARG A 204 -11.68 7.87 -4.50
N GLY A 205 -12.85 7.28 -4.19
CA GLY A 205 -14.14 7.80 -4.61
C GLY A 205 -14.36 9.24 -4.17
N GLY A 206 -14.71 10.11 -5.14
CA GLY A 206 -15.05 11.53 -4.98
C GLY A 206 -16.56 11.77 -5.01
N PRO A 207 -17.03 13.01 -5.15
CA PRO A 207 -16.27 14.27 -5.03
C PRO A 207 -15.98 14.70 -3.57
N SER A 208 -15.18 15.78 -3.38
CA SER A 208 -14.79 16.33 -2.07
C SER A 208 -14.05 15.27 -1.23
N THR A 209 -14.32 15.18 0.07
CA THR A 209 -13.73 14.13 0.93
C THR A 209 -14.14 12.73 0.51
N GLY A 210 -15.23 12.59 -0.20
CA GLY A 210 -15.69 11.40 -0.91
C GLY A 210 -15.86 10.16 -0.05
N LEU A 211 -15.52 9.02 -0.64
CA LEU A 211 -15.66 7.69 -0.05
C LEU A 211 -14.26 7.07 0.17
N PRO A 212 -13.63 7.24 1.34
CA PRO A 212 -12.22 6.90 1.58
C PRO A 212 -11.84 5.45 1.29
N THR A 213 -12.79 4.52 1.39
CA THR A 213 -12.57 3.07 1.18
C THR A 213 -13.11 2.57 -0.16
N LYS A 214 -13.58 3.45 -1.03
CA LYS A 214 -14.09 3.09 -2.36
C LYS A 214 -13.06 3.46 -3.41
N THR A 215 -12.77 2.50 -4.27
CA THR A 215 -11.83 2.67 -5.38
C THR A 215 -12.46 3.50 -6.49
N GLU A 216 -11.74 4.50 -6.96
CA GLU A 216 -12.05 5.29 -8.13
C GLU A 216 -10.77 5.84 -8.74
N GLN A 217 -10.75 6.10 -10.05
CA GLN A 217 -9.63 6.65 -10.80
C GLN A 217 -10.10 7.90 -11.55
N SER A 218 -10.39 8.97 -10.82
CA SER A 218 -10.98 10.20 -11.37
C SER A 218 -10.09 11.44 -11.30
N ASP A 219 -8.85 11.30 -10.78
CA ASP A 219 -8.00 12.45 -10.48
C ASP A 219 -7.05 12.84 -11.64
N LEU A 220 -7.07 12.10 -12.77
CA LEU A 220 -6.17 12.34 -13.90
C LEU A 220 -6.28 13.77 -14.44
N PHE A 221 -7.48 14.27 -14.69
CA PHE A 221 -7.65 15.64 -15.22
C PHE A 221 -7.22 16.69 -14.20
N GLN A 222 -7.48 16.46 -12.92
CA GLN A 222 -6.99 17.33 -11.86
C GLN A 222 -5.46 17.33 -11.80
N ALA A 223 -4.82 16.16 -11.91
CA ALA A 223 -3.37 16.04 -11.93
C ALA A 223 -2.75 16.73 -13.16
N VAL A 224 -3.36 16.62 -14.32
CA VAL A 224 -2.84 17.21 -15.56
C VAL A 224 -3.17 18.70 -15.69
N TRP A 225 -4.41 19.14 -15.37
CA TRP A 225 -4.92 20.45 -15.69
C TRP A 225 -5.35 21.28 -14.47
N GLY A 226 -5.37 20.71 -13.27
CA GLY A 226 -5.99 21.30 -12.08
C GLY A 226 -5.16 22.39 -11.37
N ARG A 227 -4.40 23.20 -12.10
CA ARG A 227 -3.61 24.31 -11.56
C ARG A 227 -3.90 25.60 -12.31
N ASN A 228 -3.65 26.72 -11.65
CA ASN A 228 -3.72 28.04 -12.28
C ASN A 228 -2.44 28.33 -13.07
N GLY A 229 -2.56 29.11 -14.12
CA GLY A 229 -1.44 29.55 -14.94
C GLY A 229 -0.83 28.44 -15.80
N ASP A 230 0.32 28.76 -16.39
CA ASP A 230 1.13 27.83 -17.16
C ASP A 230 2.04 27.04 -16.21
N ALA A 231 1.57 25.86 -15.79
CA ALA A 231 2.18 25.04 -14.77
C ALA A 231 2.30 23.57 -15.21
N PRO A 232 3.15 23.27 -16.20
CA PRO A 232 3.35 21.91 -16.69
C PRO A 232 4.04 21.03 -15.65
N LEU A 233 3.61 19.78 -15.54
CA LEU A 233 4.26 18.76 -14.72
C LEU A 233 4.13 17.39 -15.36
N ILE A 234 4.81 16.41 -14.77
CA ILE A 234 4.80 15.03 -15.25
C ILE A 234 3.76 14.24 -14.45
N VAL A 235 2.93 13.47 -15.16
CA VAL A 235 1.96 12.56 -14.53
C VAL A 235 2.30 11.13 -14.97
N LEU A 236 2.47 10.25 -13.98
CA LEU A 236 2.68 8.82 -14.16
C LEU A 236 1.55 8.05 -13.50
N ALA A 237 1.25 6.87 -14.00
CA ALA A 237 0.28 5.95 -13.39
C ALA A 237 0.84 4.53 -13.36
N ALA A 238 0.65 3.84 -12.24
CA ALA A 238 1.00 2.44 -12.10
C ALA A 238 -0.13 1.53 -12.57
N ALA A 239 0.21 0.41 -13.20
CA ALA A 239 -0.75 -0.55 -13.73
C ALA A 239 -1.07 -1.70 -12.76
N THR A 240 -0.10 -2.14 -11.95
CA THR A 240 -0.25 -3.25 -10.98
C THR A 240 0.43 -2.90 -9.65
N PRO A 241 0.15 -3.66 -8.57
CA PRO A 241 0.86 -3.47 -7.31
C PRO A 241 2.39 -3.56 -7.42
N GLY A 242 2.91 -4.51 -8.19
CA GLY A 242 4.36 -4.64 -8.42
C GLY A 242 4.94 -3.54 -9.30
N ASP A 243 4.17 -3.07 -10.28
CA ASP A 243 4.55 -1.97 -11.17
C ASP A 243 4.73 -0.65 -10.38
N CYS A 244 4.02 -0.48 -9.26
CA CYS A 244 4.20 0.67 -8.38
C CYS A 244 5.67 0.88 -7.95
N TYR A 245 6.48 -0.19 -7.85
CA TYR A 245 7.90 -0.11 -7.56
C TYR A 245 8.68 0.63 -8.66
N TYR A 246 8.46 0.22 -9.91
CA TYR A 246 9.19 0.77 -11.06
C TYR A 246 8.74 2.19 -11.39
N VAL A 247 7.43 2.44 -11.34
CA VAL A 247 6.88 3.77 -11.61
C VAL A 247 7.26 4.77 -10.51
N ALA A 248 7.34 4.35 -9.25
CA ALA A 248 7.84 5.20 -8.17
C ALA A 248 9.34 5.56 -8.34
N MET A 249 10.16 4.60 -8.74
CA MET A 249 11.57 4.85 -9.06
C MET A 249 11.71 5.82 -10.24
N GLU A 250 10.89 5.64 -11.28
CA GLU A 250 10.85 6.53 -12.46
C GLU A 250 10.37 7.94 -12.08
N ALA A 251 9.39 8.07 -11.17
CA ALA A 251 8.96 9.37 -10.65
C ALA A 251 10.11 10.14 -10.00
N VAL A 252 10.95 9.47 -9.21
CA VAL A 252 12.17 10.06 -8.63
C VAL A 252 13.14 10.49 -9.72
N ARG A 253 13.39 9.62 -10.71
CA ARG A 253 14.30 9.92 -11.82
C ARG A 253 13.85 11.13 -12.62
N LEU A 254 12.58 11.23 -12.95
CA LEU A 254 12.03 12.33 -13.74
C LEU A 254 11.99 13.63 -12.94
N ALA A 255 11.57 13.58 -11.67
CA ALA A 255 11.55 14.76 -10.80
C ALA A 255 12.93 15.39 -10.67
N THR A 256 13.96 14.57 -10.43
CA THR A 256 15.34 15.05 -10.28
C THR A 256 16.00 15.43 -11.60
N LYS A 257 15.65 14.76 -12.71
CA LYS A 257 16.21 15.08 -14.04
C LYS A 257 15.71 16.41 -14.57
N TYR A 258 14.41 16.69 -14.38
CA TYR A 258 13.75 17.88 -14.95
C TYR A 258 13.50 18.97 -13.94
N MET A 259 13.88 18.77 -12.67
CA MET A 259 13.69 19.74 -11.57
C MET A 259 12.24 20.26 -11.54
N THR A 260 11.29 19.33 -11.54
CA THR A 260 9.85 19.62 -11.61
C THR A 260 9.05 18.62 -10.80
N PRO A 261 7.85 18.98 -10.35
CA PRO A 261 6.94 18.02 -9.72
C PRO A 261 6.55 16.87 -10.66
N VAL A 262 6.43 15.69 -10.06
CA VAL A 262 5.86 14.49 -10.69
C VAL A 262 4.69 14.01 -9.84
N VAL A 263 3.52 13.85 -10.44
CA VAL A 263 2.37 13.19 -9.81
C VAL A 263 2.38 11.73 -10.18
N LEU A 264 2.41 10.87 -9.18
CA LEU A 264 2.28 9.41 -9.32
C LEU A 264 0.87 9.00 -8.92
N LEU A 265 0.08 8.61 -9.90
CA LEU A 265 -1.29 8.12 -9.72
C LEU A 265 -1.28 6.62 -9.40
N THR A 266 -1.89 6.26 -8.28
CA THR A 266 -2.34 4.92 -7.94
C THR A 266 -3.79 5.01 -7.48
N ASP A 267 -4.35 3.96 -6.93
CA ASP A 267 -5.69 3.98 -6.35
C ASP A 267 -5.80 3.03 -5.17
N GLY A 268 -6.92 3.06 -4.47
CA GLY A 268 -7.17 2.24 -3.29
C GLY A 268 -7.09 0.73 -3.55
N TYR A 269 -7.35 0.28 -4.78
CA TYR A 269 -7.20 -1.13 -5.16
C TYR A 269 -5.71 -1.50 -5.32
N LEU A 270 -4.97 -0.76 -6.14
CA LEU A 270 -3.54 -1.00 -6.33
C LEU A 270 -2.77 -0.87 -5.02
N ALA A 271 -3.08 0.15 -4.23
CA ALA A 271 -2.41 0.43 -2.95
C ALA A 271 -2.49 -0.72 -1.95
N ASN A 272 -3.66 -1.40 -1.88
CA ASN A 272 -3.94 -2.46 -0.91
C ASN A 272 -3.98 -3.86 -1.53
N GLY A 273 -4.18 -3.97 -2.84
CA GLY A 273 -4.10 -5.22 -3.58
C GLY A 273 -2.69 -5.80 -3.53
N ALA A 274 -2.58 -7.11 -3.52
CA ALA A 274 -1.30 -7.80 -3.47
C ALA A 274 -1.16 -8.78 -4.64
N GLU A 275 0.06 -8.89 -5.14
CA GLU A 275 0.41 -9.86 -6.16
C GLU A 275 1.77 -10.52 -5.87
N PRO A 276 2.05 -11.71 -6.45
CA PRO A 276 3.38 -12.28 -6.45
C PRO A 276 4.32 -11.38 -7.27
N TRP A 277 5.26 -10.75 -6.62
CA TRP A 277 6.23 -9.87 -7.24
C TRP A 277 7.62 -10.50 -7.24
N LYS A 278 8.21 -10.65 -8.42
CA LYS A 278 9.58 -11.12 -8.58
C LYS A 278 10.53 -10.03 -8.07
N ILE A 279 11.34 -10.38 -7.08
CA ILE A 279 12.31 -9.44 -6.50
C ILE A 279 13.34 -9.10 -7.58
N PRO A 280 13.50 -7.81 -7.95
CA PRO A 280 14.45 -7.41 -8.98
C PRO A 280 15.89 -7.53 -8.47
N ASP A 281 16.81 -7.76 -9.38
CA ASP A 281 18.23 -7.58 -9.12
C ASP A 281 18.56 -6.08 -9.13
N VAL A 282 18.69 -5.49 -7.96
CA VAL A 282 18.97 -4.05 -7.82
C VAL A 282 20.34 -3.65 -8.35
N SER A 283 21.28 -4.60 -8.50
CA SER A 283 22.59 -4.33 -9.08
C SER A 283 22.53 -4.02 -10.58
N SER A 284 21.45 -4.43 -11.25
CA SER A 284 21.22 -4.15 -12.67
C SER A 284 20.75 -2.72 -12.95
N PHE A 285 20.31 -1.97 -11.94
CA PHE A 285 19.81 -0.61 -12.12
C PHE A 285 20.98 0.38 -12.31
N LYS A 286 20.82 1.24 -13.32
CA LYS A 286 21.83 2.28 -13.59
C LYS A 286 21.61 3.47 -12.65
N PRO A 287 22.64 3.94 -11.92
CA PRO A 287 22.57 5.17 -11.16
C PRO A 287 22.27 6.38 -12.05
N PHE A 288 21.52 7.34 -11.50
CA PHE A 288 21.22 8.63 -12.13
C PHE A 288 21.46 9.77 -11.12
N PRO A 289 22.72 9.97 -10.68
CA PRO A 289 23.04 10.90 -9.62
C PRO A 289 22.65 12.33 -10.01
N VAL A 290 22.06 13.04 -9.05
CA VAL A 290 21.78 14.47 -9.19
C VAL A 290 23.11 15.23 -9.16
N LYS A 291 23.32 16.11 -10.13
CA LYS A 291 24.50 16.98 -10.19
C LYS A 291 24.03 18.43 -9.94
N PHE A 292 24.52 19.00 -8.87
CA PHE A 292 24.30 20.42 -8.58
C PHE A 292 25.41 21.23 -9.24
N HIS A 293 25.06 22.36 -9.87
CA HIS A 293 26.01 23.35 -10.33
C HIS A 293 26.48 24.17 -9.11
N THR A 294 27.79 24.27 -8.95
CA THR A 294 28.43 24.93 -7.80
C THR A 294 29.18 26.21 -8.20
N GLU A 295 29.12 26.60 -9.49
CA GLU A 295 29.74 27.80 -10.04
C GLU A 295 28.68 28.71 -10.67
#